data_2cc82b8e1bcf3020fbdb5321ccc7440e
#
_entry.id   2cc82b8e1bcf3020fbdb5321ccc7440e
#
_cell.length_a   1.000
_cell.length_b   1.000
_cell.length_c   1.000
_cell.angle_alpha   90.00
_cell.angle_beta   90.00
_cell.angle_gamma   90.00
#
_symmetry.space_group_name_H-M   'P 1'
#
loop_
_entity.id
_entity.type
_entity.pdbx_description
1 polymer ?
#
loop_
_entity_poly.entity_id
_entity_poly.type
_entity_poly.pdbx_seq_one_letter_code
_entity_poly.pdbx_strand_id
1 'polypeptide(L)'
;MHGGLGRDSTFNNMAAIGPDFKKRFSDDLPVGNIDIAPTLEAILGLNVQTNGNLRGRVLSEALADRKKSVATVKTSHLVSPPAANGKRTVLEYQDFEHVRYVDRGCVNTNGVFCGGLAH
;
A
#
# COMPACT_ATOMS: atom_id res chain seq x y z
N MET A 1 5.64 19.10 -8.35
CA MET A 1 4.33 18.87 -7.71
C MET A 1 4.46 17.56 -6.93
N HIS A 2 4.09 17.55 -5.66
CA HIS A 2 4.18 16.37 -4.80
C HIS A 2 2.76 15.88 -4.47
N GLY A 3 2.58 14.56 -4.25
CA GLY A 3 1.30 14.00 -3.83
C GLY A 3 0.35 13.67 -4.97
N GLY A 4 0.85 13.28 -6.13
CA GLY A 4 0.02 12.72 -7.20
C GLY A 4 -0.50 11.32 -6.84
N LEU A 5 -1.66 10.95 -7.38
CA LEU A 5 -2.23 9.59 -7.29
C LEU A 5 -1.97 8.77 -8.57
N GLY A 6 -1.11 9.24 -9.47
CA GLY A 6 -0.65 8.45 -10.60
C GLY A 6 0.25 7.30 -10.14
N ARG A 7 0.31 6.23 -10.91
CA ARG A 7 1.11 5.05 -10.57
C ARG A 7 2.60 5.36 -10.41
N ASP A 8 3.12 6.31 -11.15
CA ASP A 8 4.47 6.85 -11.02
C ASP A 8 4.76 7.52 -9.67
N SER A 9 3.72 7.95 -8.97
CA SER A 9 3.82 8.60 -7.66
C SER A 9 3.49 7.66 -6.51
N THR A 10 2.68 6.62 -6.73
CA THR A 10 2.23 5.68 -5.69
C THR A 10 3.05 4.40 -5.65
N PHE A 11 3.62 3.98 -6.79
CA PHE A 11 4.38 2.74 -6.90
C PHE A 11 5.87 3.01 -6.69
N ASN A 12 6.34 2.71 -5.50
CA ASN A 12 7.74 2.86 -5.09
C ASN A 12 8.35 1.53 -4.67
N ASN A 13 9.67 1.48 -4.62
CA ASN A 13 10.41 0.35 -4.08
C ASN A 13 10.75 0.58 -2.61
N MET A 14 10.58 -0.46 -1.81
CA MET A 14 11.05 -0.50 -0.43
C MET A 14 12.05 -1.65 -0.29
N ALA A 15 13.19 -1.39 0.32
CA ALA A 15 14.20 -2.40 0.61
C ALA A 15 14.63 -2.28 2.07
N ALA A 16 14.83 -3.42 2.71
CA ALA A 16 15.32 -3.50 4.08
C ALA A 16 16.48 -4.53 4.16
N ILE A 17 17.48 -4.22 4.97
CA ILE A 17 18.61 -5.08 5.22
C ILE A 17 18.92 -5.08 6.72
N GLY A 18 19.23 -6.24 7.26
CA GLY A 18 19.58 -6.40 8.67
C GLY A 18 19.31 -7.81 9.16
N PRO A 19 19.74 -8.14 10.39
CA PRO A 19 19.57 -9.47 10.97
C PRO A 19 18.09 -9.82 11.20
N ASP A 20 17.24 -8.83 11.41
CA ASP A 20 15.83 -9.00 11.72
C ASP A 20 14.96 -9.25 10.48
N PHE A 21 15.50 -9.07 9.28
CA PHE A 21 14.79 -9.28 8.02
C PHE A 21 15.17 -10.61 7.36
N LYS A 22 14.20 -11.20 6.65
CA LYS A 22 14.43 -12.38 5.83
C LYS A 22 15.41 -12.08 4.71
N LYS A 23 16.36 -12.97 4.49
CA LYS A 23 17.30 -12.89 3.37
C LYS A 23 16.64 -13.36 2.08
N ARG A 24 16.91 -12.67 0.97
CA ARG A 24 16.42 -13.02 -0.37
C ARG A 24 14.89 -13.18 -0.40
N PHE A 25 14.20 -12.31 0.30
CA PHE A 25 12.75 -12.26 0.37
C PHE A 25 12.23 -11.15 -0.53
N SER A 26 11.21 -11.44 -1.31
CA SER A 26 10.39 -10.46 -2.03
C SER A 26 8.98 -10.54 -1.47
N ASP A 27 8.41 -9.40 -1.16
CA ASP A 27 7.08 -9.27 -0.63
C ASP A 27 6.11 -8.91 -1.75
N ASP A 28 5.08 -9.73 -1.91
CA ASP A 28 4.00 -9.51 -2.88
C ASP A 28 2.75 -8.90 -2.21
N LEU A 29 2.80 -8.66 -0.90
CA LEU A 29 1.73 -8.01 -0.16
C LEU A 29 1.84 -6.48 -0.26
N PRO A 30 0.72 -5.77 -0.11
CA PRO A 30 0.76 -4.31 -0.13
C PRO A 30 1.55 -3.76 1.06
N VAL A 31 2.45 -2.84 0.78
CA VAL A 31 3.34 -2.19 1.73
C VAL A 31 3.33 -0.68 1.50
N GLY A 32 3.39 0.10 2.56
CA GLY A 32 3.44 1.55 2.48
C GLY A 32 4.42 2.17 3.49
N ASN A 33 4.74 3.43 3.28
CA ASN A 33 5.61 4.17 4.20
C ASN A 33 5.06 4.22 5.63
N ILE A 34 3.73 4.10 5.78
CA ILE A 34 3.06 4.06 7.09
C ILE A 34 3.42 2.82 7.91
N ASP A 35 3.93 1.76 7.27
CA ASP A 35 4.27 0.48 7.90
C ASP A 35 5.69 0.48 8.47
N ILE A 36 6.51 1.46 8.10
CA ILE A 36 7.92 1.53 8.54
C ILE A 36 8.00 1.69 10.05
N ALA A 37 7.29 2.69 10.61
CA ALA A 37 7.36 2.98 12.04
C ALA A 37 6.91 1.79 12.91
N PRO A 38 5.71 1.21 12.72
CA PRO A 38 5.28 0.06 13.53
C PRO A 38 6.16 -1.17 13.35
N THR A 39 6.77 -1.35 12.18
CA THR A 39 7.72 -2.45 11.96
C THR A 39 9.01 -2.25 12.75
N LEU A 40 9.55 -1.03 12.77
CA LEU A 40 10.73 -0.70 13.59
C LEU A 40 10.43 -0.78 15.08
N GLU A 41 9.26 -0.32 15.52
CA GLU A 41 8.82 -0.47 16.91
C GLU A 41 8.81 -1.95 17.33
N ALA A 42 8.27 -2.82 16.48
CA ALA A 42 8.21 -4.25 16.74
C ALA A 42 9.62 -4.89 16.83
N ILE A 43 10.55 -4.48 15.94
CA ILE A 43 11.94 -4.97 15.96
C ILE A 43 12.68 -4.51 17.21
N LEU A 44 12.48 -3.25 17.61
CA LEU A 44 13.18 -2.63 18.72
C LEU A 44 12.51 -2.87 20.08
N GLY A 45 11.35 -3.52 20.10
CA GLY A 45 10.58 -3.73 21.33
C GLY A 45 10.06 -2.43 21.95
N LEU A 46 9.81 -1.41 21.13
CA LEU A 46 9.33 -0.11 21.56
C LEU A 46 7.80 -0.06 21.53
N ASN A 47 7.25 0.84 22.33
CA ASN A 47 5.82 1.19 22.31
C ASN A 47 5.70 2.71 22.24
N VAL A 48 5.66 3.23 21.02
CA VAL A 48 5.59 4.67 20.77
C VAL A 48 4.13 5.11 20.64
N GLN A 49 3.76 6.10 21.44
CA GLN A 49 2.41 6.69 21.32
C GLN A 49 2.31 7.55 20.07
N THR A 50 1.34 7.21 19.22
CA THR A 50 1.08 7.98 17.99
C THR A 50 0.11 9.12 18.27
N ASN A 51 0.43 10.32 17.78
CA ASN A 51 -0.43 11.51 17.90
C ASN A 51 -1.35 11.71 16.67
N GLY A 52 -1.33 10.81 15.71
CA GLY A 52 -2.10 10.89 14.47
C GLY A 52 -3.09 9.74 14.28
N ASN A 53 -3.85 9.83 13.19
CA ASN A 53 -4.85 8.81 12.81
C ASN A 53 -4.31 7.80 11.78
N LEU A 54 -3.12 8.03 11.22
CA LEU A 54 -2.49 7.08 10.30
C LEU A 54 -1.97 5.87 11.08
N ARG A 55 -2.45 4.71 10.69
CA ARG A 55 -2.04 3.46 11.32
C ARG A 55 -1.54 2.51 10.26
N GLY A 56 -0.25 2.23 10.30
CA GLY A 56 0.37 1.16 9.54
C GLY A 56 0.24 -0.19 10.24
N ARG A 57 0.73 -1.22 9.60
CA ARG A 57 0.86 -2.57 10.17
C ARG A 57 2.33 -2.95 10.35
N VAL A 58 2.58 -3.97 11.14
CA VAL A 58 3.90 -4.58 11.21
C VAL A 58 4.08 -5.50 9.99
N LEU A 59 5.16 -5.31 9.24
CA LEU A 59 5.52 -6.16 8.09
C LEU A 59 6.07 -7.51 8.57
N SER A 60 5.24 -8.25 9.30
CA SER A 60 5.62 -9.50 9.96
C SER A 60 6.11 -10.57 8.96
N GLU A 61 5.59 -10.56 7.73
CA GLU A 61 6.00 -11.45 6.65
C GLU A 61 7.46 -11.24 6.21
N ALA A 62 8.00 -10.04 6.41
CA ALA A 62 9.38 -9.71 6.08
C ALA A 62 10.38 -10.00 7.23
N LEU A 63 9.89 -10.24 8.44
CA LEU A 63 10.73 -10.48 9.61
C LEU A 63 11.25 -11.93 9.65
N ALA A 64 12.51 -12.09 10.08
CA ALA A 64 13.23 -13.36 10.02
C ALA A 64 12.61 -14.45 10.91
N ASP A 65 12.05 -14.05 12.05
CA ASP A 65 11.45 -14.94 13.06
C ASP A 65 9.97 -15.26 12.80
N ARG A 66 9.36 -14.69 11.76
CA ARG A 66 7.94 -14.83 11.46
C ARG A 66 7.68 -15.73 10.26
N LYS A 67 6.56 -16.44 10.31
CA LYS A 67 6.11 -17.27 9.18
C LYS A 67 5.68 -16.38 8.02
N LYS A 68 5.88 -16.87 6.79
CA LYS A 68 5.37 -16.21 5.57
C LYS A 68 3.83 -16.18 5.64
N SER A 69 3.24 -15.00 5.49
CA SER A 69 1.79 -14.90 5.26
C SER A 69 1.46 -15.41 3.86
N VAL A 70 0.44 -16.25 3.76
CA VAL A 70 -0.10 -16.76 2.47
C VAL A 70 -1.44 -16.08 2.25
N ALA A 71 -1.45 -14.76 2.21
CA ALA A 71 -2.66 -14.00 1.95
C ALA A 71 -2.72 -13.59 0.48
N THR A 72 -3.90 -13.72 -0.11
CA THR A 72 -4.19 -13.15 -1.43
C THR A 72 -4.97 -11.86 -1.22
N VAL A 73 -4.44 -10.77 -1.72
CA VAL A 73 -5.07 -9.45 -1.64
C VAL A 73 -5.69 -9.11 -2.99
N LYS A 74 -6.92 -8.62 -2.96
CA LYS A 74 -7.65 -8.20 -4.17
C LYS A 74 -7.58 -6.69 -4.32
N THR A 75 -7.35 -6.24 -5.55
CA THR A 75 -7.55 -4.84 -5.92
C THR A 75 -9.04 -4.52 -5.98
N SER A 76 -9.42 -3.46 -5.30
CA SER A 76 -10.78 -2.91 -5.25
C SER A 76 -10.81 -1.52 -5.86
N HIS A 77 -12.00 -1.04 -6.19
CA HIS A 77 -12.17 0.24 -6.86
C HIS A 77 -13.24 1.10 -6.17
N LEU A 78 -12.96 2.39 -6.05
CA LEU A 78 -13.95 3.42 -5.75
C LEU A 78 -14.13 4.30 -6.98
N VAL A 79 -15.37 4.52 -7.36
CA VAL A 79 -15.73 5.33 -8.53
C VAL A 79 -16.61 6.50 -8.09
N SER A 80 -16.21 7.73 -8.41
CA SER A 80 -17.00 8.91 -8.11
C SER A 80 -18.28 8.98 -8.96
N PRO A 81 -19.28 9.76 -8.55
CA PRO A 81 -20.31 10.22 -9.47
C PRO A 81 -19.70 10.91 -10.69
N PRO A 82 -20.40 10.97 -11.84
CA PRO A 82 -19.90 11.67 -13.00
C PRO A 82 -19.83 13.19 -12.75
N ALA A 83 -18.76 13.81 -13.18
CA ALA A 83 -18.65 15.26 -13.26
C ALA A 83 -19.52 15.81 -14.42
N ALA A 84 -19.67 17.13 -14.53
CA ALA A 84 -20.47 17.77 -15.58
C ALA A 84 -20.03 17.41 -17.01
N ASN A 85 -18.78 17.05 -17.21
CA ASN A 85 -18.21 16.59 -18.49
C ASN A 85 -18.28 15.07 -18.68
N GLY A 86 -19.04 14.36 -17.87
CA GLY A 86 -19.20 12.91 -17.92
C GLY A 86 -18.03 12.10 -17.37
N LYS A 87 -16.93 12.75 -16.97
CA LYS A 87 -15.76 12.05 -16.42
C LYS A 87 -15.99 11.62 -14.98
N ARG A 88 -15.36 10.51 -14.62
CA ARG A 88 -15.36 9.95 -13.26
C ARG A 88 -13.93 9.80 -12.77
N THR A 89 -13.73 9.99 -11.48
CA THR A 89 -12.49 9.62 -10.81
C THR A 89 -12.61 8.19 -10.33
N VAL A 90 -11.61 7.39 -10.61
CA VAL A 90 -11.47 6.01 -10.13
C VAL A 90 -10.27 5.95 -9.22
N LEU A 91 -10.42 5.34 -8.05
CA LEU A 91 -9.35 5.02 -7.14
C LEU A 91 -9.23 3.51 -7.05
N GLU A 92 -8.05 2.97 -7.37
CA GLU A 92 -7.71 1.56 -7.17
C GLU A 92 -6.94 1.43 -5.86
N TYR A 93 -7.32 0.44 -5.06
CA TYR A 93 -6.72 0.21 -3.74
C TYR A 93 -6.79 -1.26 -3.34
N GLN A 94 -5.98 -1.61 -2.35
CA GLN A 94 -5.97 -2.91 -1.71
C GLN A 94 -6.22 -2.71 -0.21
N ASP A 95 -7.13 -3.48 0.36
CA ASP A 95 -7.30 -3.56 1.81
C ASP A 95 -6.60 -4.81 2.31
N PHE A 96 -5.66 -4.63 3.23
CA PHE A 96 -4.97 -5.73 3.87
C PHE A 96 -4.86 -5.48 5.38
N GLU A 97 -5.29 -6.47 6.15
CA GLU A 97 -5.49 -6.33 7.58
C GLU A 97 -6.42 -5.13 7.88
N HIS A 98 -5.93 -4.10 8.53
CA HIS A 98 -6.69 -2.88 8.85
C HIS A 98 -6.20 -1.64 8.08
N VAL A 99 -5.36 -1.85 7.07
CA VAL A 99 -4.74 -0.77 6.28
C VAL A 99 -5.25 -0.79 4.85
N ARG A 100 -5.54 0.40 4.32
CA ARG A 100 -5.86 0.62 2.91
C ARG A 100 -4.64 1.18 2.18
N TYR A 101 -4.19 0.46 1.17
CA TYR A 101 -3.08 0.82 0.30
C TYR A 101 -3.63 1.30 -1.04
N VAL A 102 -3.37 2.56 -1.37
CA VAL A 102 -3.79 3.14 -2.64
C VAL A 102 -2.78 2.79 -3.73
N ASP A 103 -3.24 2.09 -4.75
CA ASP A 103 -2.41 1.71 -5.90
C ASP A 103 -2.29 2.87 -6.89
N ARG A 104 -3.43 3.46 -7.26
CA ARG A 104 -3.46 4.62 -8.16
C ARG A 104 -4.84 5.28 -8.23
N GLY A 105 -4.84 6.53 -8.70
CA GLY A 105 -6.04 7.23 -9.09
C GLY A 105 -5.97 7.67 -10.55
N CYS A 106 -7.09 7.65 -11.23
CA CYS A 106 -7.21 8.13 -12.60
C CYS A 106 -8.57 8.78 -12.87
N VAL A 107 -8.66 9.46 -14.00
CA VAL A 107 -9.91 10.03 -14.49
C VAL A 107 -10.22 9.40 -15.84
N ASN A 108 -11.42 8.85 -15.99
CA ASN A 108 -11.91 8.31 -17.25
C ASN A 108 -13.39 8.60 -17.49
N THR A 109 -13.87 8.37 -18.71
CA THR A 109 -15.27 8.58 -19.09
C THR A 109 -16.17 7.38 -18.81
N ASN A 110 -15.59 6.19 -18.68
CA ASN A 110 -16.36 4.94 -18.62
C ASN A 110 -16.54 4.40 -17.20
N GLY A 111 -15.90 5.01 -16.19
CA GLY A 111 -15.97 4.57 -14.80
C GLY A 111 -15.40 3.16 -14.54
N VAL A 112 -14.73 2.59 -15.53
CA VAL A 112 -14.12 1.26 -15.48
C VAL A 112 -12.61 1.48 -15.38
N PHE A 113 -11.92 0.81 -14.58
CA PHE A 113 -10.47 0.72 -14.36
C PHE A 113 -9.56 1.86 -14.90
N CYS A 114 -8.56 2.21 -14.15
CA CYS A 114 -7.47 3.03 -14.64
C CYS A 114 -6.70 2.25 -15.70
N GLY A 115 -6.94 2.53 -16.98
CA GLY A 115 -6.20 1.92 -18.08
C GLY A 115 -4.70 2.05 -17.82
N GLY A 116 -4.02 0.95 -17.59
CA GLY A 116 -2.57 0.85 -17.46
C GLY A 116 -2.09 -0.20 -18.45
N LEU A 117 -0.98 0.07 -19.10
CA LEU A 117 -0.27 -0.94 -19.85
C LEU A 117 -0.09 -2.16 -18.95
N ALA A 118 -0.69 -3.27 -19.35
CA ALA A 118 -0.33 -4.56 -18.79
C ALA A 118 1.16 -4.76 -19.07
N HIS A 119 1.94 -4.91 -18.04
CA HIS A 119 3.30 -5.42 -18.13
C HIS A 119 3.27 -6.89 -17.81
#